data_30faff6c331d8df21db62b4a7bbce9bf
#
_entry.id   30faff6c331d8df21db62b4a7bbce9bf
#
_cell.length_a   1.000
_cell.length_b   1.000
_cell.length_c   1.000
_cell.angle_alpha   90.00
_cell.angle_beta   90.00
_cell.angle_gamma   90.00
#
_symmetry.space_group_name_H-M   'P 1'
#
loop_
_entity.id
_entity.type
_entity.pdbx_description
1 polymer ?
#
loop_
_entity_poly.entity_id
_entity_poly.type
_entity_poly.pdbx_seq_one_letter_code
_entity_poly.pdbx_strand_id
1 'polypeptide(L)'
;MPVAPAALNAVSEYMGYRDFFLKAGRKSVWLFPSKVSSSGHVTRDAFFKNIQAAAIEAGLPRERVTPHVLRHSFATHLLNHDVDLRSVLKMLGHEDIGTTEIYTHIISEALIKKVQSKHPLAKKFV
;
A
#
# COMPACT_ATOMS: atom_id res chain seq x y z
N MET A 1 -9.85 -4.12 8.20
CA MET A 1 -8.49 -3.78 7.78
C MET A 1 -7.98 -2.61 8.61
N PRO A 2 -6.88 -2.75 9.35
CA PRO A 2 -6.35 -1.65 10.16
C PRO A 2 -5.74 -0.58 9.26
N VAL A 3 -5.87 0.67 9.68
CA VAL A 3 -5.33 1.84 8.97
C VAL A 3 -4.29 2.52 9.88
N ALA A 4 -3.11 2.79 9.34
CA ALA A 4 -2.04 3.43 10.09
C ALA A 4 -2.42 4.86 10.50
N PRO A 5 -1.96 5.36 11.67
CA PRO A 5 -2.25 6.72 12.14
C PRO A 5 -1.90 7.80 11.12
N ALA A 6 -0.78 7.67 10.42
CA ALA A 6 -0.37 8.61 9.36
C ALA A 6 -1.40 8.69 8.22
N ALA A 7 -1.97 7.55 7.81
CA ALA A 7 -3.01 7.51 6.79
C ALA A 7 -4.31 8.13 7.29
N LEU A 8 -4.68 7.88 8.55
CA LEU A 8 -5.86 8.51 9.16
C LEU A 8 -5.72 10.04 9.22
N ASN A 9 -4.54 10.53 9.58
CA ASN A 9 -4.25 11.96 9.60
C ASN A 9 -4.37 12.57 8.19
N ALA A 10 -3.82 11.90 7.18
CA ALA A 10 -3.94 12.34 5.79
C ALA A 10 -5.40 12.39 5.32
N VAL A 11 -6.20 11.38 5.68
CA VAL A 11 -7.65 11.38 5.37
C VAL A 11 -8.36 12.51 6.10
N SER A 12 -8.06 12.76 7.37
CA SER A 12 -8.66 13.86 8.14
C SER A 12 -8.36 15.22 7.52
N GLU A 13 -7.12 15.43 7.08
CA GLU A 13 -6.73 16.63 6.36
C GLU A 13 -7.46 16.75 5.00
N TYR A 14 -7.51 15.66 4.24
CA TYR A 14 -8.26 15.59 2.98
C TYR A 14 -9.75 15.94 3.17
N MET A 15 -10.39 15.50 4.26
CA MET A 15 -11.81 15.78 4.52
C MET A 15 -12.12 17.28 4.54
N GLY A 16 -11.17 18.13 4.89
CA GLY A 16 -11.31 19.59 4.80
C GLY A 16 -11.42 20.11 3.37
N TYR A 17 -10.91 19.37 2.40
CA TYR A 17 -10.92 19.73 0.97
C TYR A 17 -11.90 18.89 0.13
N ARG A 18 -12.50 17.88 0.72
CA ARG A 18 -13.35 16.90 0.01
C ARG A 18 -14.48 17.55 -0.79
N ASP A 19 -15.11 18.57 -0.24
CA ASP A 19 -16.24 19.23 -0.89
C ASP A 19 -15.88 19.93 -2.20
N PHE A 20 -14.60 20.25 -2.40
CA PHE A 20 -14.10 20.76 -3.67
C PHE A 20 -14.31 19.77 -4.83
N PHE A 21 -14.31 18.47 -4.55
CA PHE A 21 -14.50 17.41 -5.54
C PHE A 21 -15.95 17.01 -5.74
N LEU A 22 -16.89 17.65 -5.04
CA LEU A 22 -18.32 17.44 -5.22
C LEU A 22 -18.87 18.36 -6.31
N LYS A 23 -19.85 17.87 -7.08
CA LYS A 23 -20.66 18.74 -7.93
C LYS A 23 -21.47 19.68 -7.04
N ALA A 24 -21.58 20.94 -7.45
CA ALA A 24 -22.31 21.96 -6.71
C ALA A 24 -23.72 21.49 -6.30
N GLY A 25 -24.03 21.60 -5.00
CA GLY A 25 -25.31 21.21 -4.44
C GLY A 25 -25.55 19.70 -4.30
N ARG A 26 -24.57 18.86 -4.59
CA ARG A 26 -24.70 17.39 -4.45
C ARG A 26 -23.95 16.86 -3.24
N LYS A 27 -24.57 15.91 -2.57
CA LYS A 27 -23.94 15.09 -1.52
C LYS A 27 -23.40 13.80 -2.13
N SER A 28 -22.35 13.24 -1.56
CA SER A 28 -21.80 11.97 -1.98
C SER A 28 -21.51 11.08 -0.78
N VAL A 29 -21.78 9.78 -0.94
CA VAL A 29 -21.44 8.74 0.04
C VAL A 29 -19.99 8.27 -0.10
N TRP A 30 -19.32 8.64 -1.19
CA TRP A 30 -17.96 8.20 -1.48
C TRP A 30 -16.92 9.02 -0.71
N LEU A 31 -15.92 8.36 -0.19
CA LEU A 31 -14.79 9.03 0.44
C LEU A 31 -14.03 9.88 -0.59
N PHE A 32 -13.84 9.36 -1.79
CA PHE A 32 -13.16 10.04 -2.90
C PHE A 32 -14.15 10.29 -4.04
N PRO A 33 -14.99 11.35 -3.93
CA PRO A 33 -15.93 11.68 -4.98
C PRO A 33 -15.22 12.24 -6.21
N SER A 34 -15.87 12.16 -7.37
CA SER A 34 -15.36 12.69 -8.63
C SER A 34 -16.47 13.45 -9.37
N LYS A 35 -16.13 14.64 -9.86
CA LYS A 35 -17.03 15.47 -10.69
C LYS A 35 -17.17 14.93 -12.11
N VAL A 36 -16.14 14.24 -12.60
CA VAL A 36 -16.02 13.82 -14.01
C VAL A 36 -16.42 12.37 -14.23
N SER A 37 -16.35 11.54 -13.21
CA SER A 37 -16.70 10.12 -13.31
C SER A 37 -18.21 9.93 -13.33
N SER A 38 -18.70 9.07 -14.24
CA SER A 38 -20.11 8.66 -14.28
C SER A 38 -20.54 7.90 -13.03
N SER A 39 -19.62 7.20 -12.37
CA SER A 39 -19.88 6.48 -11.11
C SER A 39 -19.97 7.40 -9.89
N GLY A 40 -19.55 8.66 -10.01
CA GLY A 40 -19.53 9.63 -8.92
C GLY A 40 -18.34 9.52 -7.97
N HIS A 41 -17.45 8.58 -8.19
CA HIS A 41 -16.22 8.40 -7.41
C HIS A 41 -14.98 8.31 -8.28
N VAL A 42 -13.81 8.48 -7.67
CA VAL A 42 -12.53 8.28 -8.35
C VAL A 42 -12.44 6.84 -8.86
N THR A 43 -12.18 6.68 -10.15
CA THR A 43 -12.03 5.38 -10.77
C THR A 43 -10.65 4.78 -10.48
N ARG A 44 -10.51 3.48 -10.70
CA ARG A 44 -9.23 2.78 -10.61
C ARG A 44 -8.18 3.41 -11.52
N ASP A 45 -8.54 3.72 -12.77
CA ASP A 45 -7.64 4.34 -13.74
C ASP A 45 -7.23 5.75 -13.35
N ALA A 46 -8.15 6.56 -12.83
CA ALA A 46 -7.85 7.90 -12.33
C ALA A 46 -6.90 7.85 -11.14
N PHE A 47 -7.11 6.93 -10.22
CA PHE A 47 -6.21 6.71 -9.07
C PHE A 47 -4.81 6.28 -9.52
N PHE A 48 -4.72 5.37 -10.48
CA PHE A 48 -3.45 4.95 -11.07
C PHE A 48 -2.69 6.13 -11.68
N LYS A 49 -3.36 6.98 -12.46
CA LYS A 49 -2.76 8.20 -13.03
C LYS A 49 -2.29 9.19 -11.96
N ASN A 50 -3.04 9.35 -10.88
CA ASN A 50 -2.67 10.20 -9.76
C ASN A 50 -1.39 9.70 -9.07
N ILE A 51 -1.26 8.40 -8.88
CA ILE A 51 -0.03 7.80 -8.32
C ILE A 51 1.16 8.02 -9.26
N GLN A 52 0.97 7.88 -10.57
CA GLN A 52 2.04 8.13 -11.55
C GLN A 52 2.48 9.60 -11.53
N ALA A 53 1.54 10.54 -11.43
CA ALA A 53 1.85 11.96 -11.32
C ALA A 53 2.65 12.26 -10.05
N ALA A 54 2.25 11.71 -8.91
CA ALA A 54 2.98 11.84 -7.65
C ALA A 54 4.39 11.25 -7.74
N ALA A 55 4.56 10.12 -8.44
CA ALA A 55 5.87 9.53 -8.66
C ALA A 55 6.80 10.46 -9.46
N ILE A 56 6.30 11.09 -10.51
CA ILE A 56 7.04 12.06 -11.31
C ILE A 56 7.48 13.26 -10.46
N GLU A 57 6.59 13.81 -9.64
CA GLU A 57 6.91 14.90 -8.72
C GLU A 57 7.98 14.50 -7.70
N ALA A 58 7.98 13.25 -7.26
CA ALA A 58 8.98 12.70 -6.35
C ALA A 58 10.31 12.32 -7.03
N GLY A 59 10.46 12.55 -8.34
CA GLY A 59 11.65 12.19 -9.10
C GLY A 59 11.82 10.70 -9.35
N LEU A 60 10.72 9.93 -9.24
CA LEU A 60 10.72 8.48 -9.47
C LEU A 60 10.20 8.17 -10.88
N PRO A 61 10.72 7.11 -11.54
CA PRO A 61 10.17 6.65 -12.81
C PRO A 61 8.71 6.20 -12.62
N ARG A 62 7.79 6.80 -13.37
CA ARG A 62 6.36 6.49 -13.27
C ARG A 62 6.03 5.02 -13.50
N GLU A 63 6.82 4.34 -14.34
CA GLU A 63 6.65 2.93 -14.67
C GLU A 63 6.90 2.00 -13.48
N ARG A 64 7.66 2.47 -12.49
CA ARG A 64 8.00 1.70 -11.28
C ARG A 64 7.02 1.93 -10.13
N VAL A 65 6.13 2.90 -10.25
CA VAL A 65 5.19 3.24 -9.17
C VAL A 65 3.77 2.95 -9.63
N THR A 66 3.25 1.83 -9.18
CA THR A 66 1.88 1.37 -9.44
C THR A 66 1.21 1.01 -8.11
N PRO A 67 -0.14 0.94 -8.05
CA PRO A 67 -0.82 0.46 -6.85
C PRO A 67 -0.34 -0.92 -6.39
N HIS A 68 -0.07 -1.82 -7.32
CA HIS A 68 0.46 -3.16 -7.02
C HIS A 68 1.87 -3.12 -6.43
N VAL A 69 2.75 -2.27 -6.96
CA VAL A 69 4.11 -2.08 -6.43
C VAL A 69 4.07 -1.48 -5.04
N LEU A 70 3.23 -0.48 -4.80
CA LEU A 70 3.05 0.10 -3.46
C LEU A 70 2.55 -0.94 -2.45
N ARG A 71 1.56 -1.73 -2.84
CA ARG A 71 1.03 -2.82 -2.01
C ARG A 71 2.08 -3.87 -1.70
N HIS A 72 2.85 -4.27 -2.70
CA HIS A 72 3.94 -5.23 -2.55
C HIS A 72 5.06 -4.68 -1.64
N SER A 73 5.44 -3.42 -1.81
CA SER A 73 6.42 -2.75 -0.96
C SER A 73 5.96 -2.66 0.50
N PHE A 74 4.69 -2.35 0.72
CA PHE A 74 4.09 -2.33 2.06
C PHE A 74 4.15 -3.71 2.72
N ALA A 75 3.73 -4.76 2.00
CA ALA A 75 3.78 -6.13 2.50
C ALA A 75 5.21 -6.58 2.83
N THR A 76 6.16 -6.29 1.94
CA THR A 76 7.58 -6.61 2.12
C THR A 76 8.14 -5.89 3.35
N HIS A 77 7.82 -4.62 3.51
CA HIS A 77 8.25 -3.83 4.65
C HIS A 77 7.75 -4.40 5.98
N LEU A 78 6.47 -4.76 6.04
CA LEU A 78 5.90 -5.40 7.24
C LEU A 78 6.57 -6.74 7.56
N LEU A 79 6.78 -7.59 6.55
CA LEU A 79 7.44 -8.88 6.72
C LEU A 79 8.89 -8.74 7.21
N ASN A 80 9.61 -7.73 6.74
CA ASN A 80 10.96 -7.42 7.20
C ASN A 80 11.01 -6.88 8.64
N HIS A 81 9.89 -6.41 9.18
CA HIS A 81 9.76 -5.90 10.55
C HIS A 81 9.02 -6.86 11.50
N ASP A 82 9.18 -8.14 11.28
CA ASP A 82 8.68 -9.21 12.15
C ASP A 82 7.15 -9.41 12.19
N VAL A 83 6.42 -8.85 11.25
CA VAL A 83 5.01 -9.16 11.08
C VAL A 83 4.88 -10.48 10.31
N ASP A 84 4.10 -11.43 10.84
CA ASP A 84 3.93 -12.72 10.19
C ASP A 84 3.11 -12.64 8.89
N LEU A 85 3.34 -13.58 7.97
CA LEU A 85 2.69 -13.62 6.67
C LEU A 85 1.17 -13.64 6.76
N ARG A 86 0.63 -14.44 7.68
CA ARG A 86 -0.82 -14.56 7.84
C ARG A 86 -1.48 -13.24 8.20
N SER A 87 -0.86 -12.48 9.10
CA SER A 87 -1.31 -11.14 9.47
C SER A 87 -1.22 -10.17 8.31
N VAL A 88 -0.14 -10.21 7.54
CA VAL A 88 0.03 -9.35 6.35
C VAL A 88 -1.03 -9.65 5.29
N LEU A 89 -1.28 -10.92 4.99
CA LEU A 89 -2.33 -11.33 4.04
C LEU A 89 -3.71 -10.89 4.50
N LYS A 90 -4.01 -11.02 5.78
CA LYS A 90 -5.26 -10.56 6.36
C LYS A 90 -5.42 -9.04 6.27
N MET A 91 -4.36 -8.28 6.53
CA MET A 91 -4.35 -6.81 6.37
C MET A 91 -4.61 -6.38 4.92
N LEU A 92 -4.10 -7.12 3.96
CA LEU A 92 -4.25 -6.83 2.53
C LEU A 92 -5.59 -7.30 1.96
N GLY A 93 -6.40 -8.03 2.74
CA GLY A 93 -7.68 -8.56 2.28
C GLY A 93 -7.53 -9.70 1.27
N HIS A 94 -6.39 -10.40 1.26
CA HIS A 94 -6.20 -11.57 0.42
C HIS A 94 -6.83 -12.80 1.07
N GLU A 95 -7.82 -13.36 0.40
CA GLU A 95 -8.43 -14.65 0.74
C GLU A 95 -7.88 -15.79 -0.13
N ASP A 96 -7.06 -15.48 -1.12
CA ASP A 96 -6.65 -16.44 -2.15
C ASP A 96 -5.22 -16.95 -1.94
N ILE A 97 -5.08 -18.29 -2.00
CA ILE A 97 -3.83 -19.04 -1.80
C ILE A 97 -2.78 -18.71 -2.87
N GLY A 98 -3.21 -18.34 -4.10
CA GLY A 98 -2.29 -18.00 -5.20
C GLY A 98 -1.40 -16.78 -4.94
N THR A 99 -1.87 -15.84 -4.11
CA THR A 99 -1.09 -14.66 -3.71
C THR A 99 -0.07 -15.00 -2.62
N THR A 100 -0.26 -16.12 -1.91
CA THR A 100 0.62 -16.61 -0.84
C THR A 100 1.99 -17.02 -1.38
N GLU A 101 2.07 -17.57 -2.58
CA GLU A 101 3.33 -18.01 -3.19
C GLU A 101 4.31 -16.86 -3.43
N ILE A 102 3.81 -15.69 -3.87
CA ILE A 102 4.64 -14.50 -4.09
C ILE A 102 5.28 -14.04 -2.77
N TYR A 103 4.53 -14.05 -1.68
CA TYR A 103 5.02 -13.64 -0.36
C TYR A 103 5.88 -14.69 0.33
N THR A 104 5.76 -15.97 -0.04
CA THR A 104 6.62 -17.05 0.48
C THR A 104 8.09 -16.83 0.13
N HIS A 105 8.40 -16.34 -1.06
CA HIS A 105 9.76 -15.96 -1.44
C HIS A 105 10.32 -14.84 -0.56
N ILE A 106 9.53 -13.83 -0.28
CA ILE A 106 9.91 -12.69 0.57
C ILE A 106 10.19 -13.14 2.01
N ILE A 107 9.38 -14.06 2.53
CA ILE A 107 9.58 -14.64 3.86
C ILE A 107 10.86 -15.45 3.91
N SER A 108 11.13 -16.25 2.91
CA SER A 108 12.36 -17.05 2.84
C SER A 108 13.60 -16.16 2.89
N GLU A 109 13.61 -15.05 2.17
CA GLU A 109 14.70 -14.07 2.22
C GLU A 109 14.81 -13.38 3.58
N ALA A 110 13.69 -12.95 4.17
CA ALA A 110 13.66 -12.34 5.48
C ALA A 110 14.12 -13.32 6.58
N LEU A 111 13.71 -14.59 6.48
CA LEU A 111 14.12 -15.64 7.40
C LEU A 111 15.63 -15.93 7.29
N ILE A 112 16.16 -15.99 6.07
CA ILE A 112 17.60 -16.16 5.80
C ILE A 112 18.38 -15.02 6.43
N LYS A 113 17.95 -13.77 6.23
CA LYS A 113 18.58 -12.60 6.84
C LYS A 113 18.55 -12.65 8.36
N LYS A 114 17.44 -13.07 8.95
CA LYS A 114 17.31 -13.25 10.41
C LYS A 114 18.27 -14.32 10.94
N VAL A 115 18.34 -15.46 10.29
CA VAL A 115 19.24 -16.54 10.67
C VAL A 115 20.70 -16.06 10.58
N GLN A 116 21.06 -15.38 9.51
CA GLN A 116 22.40 -14.83 9.33
C GLN A 116 22.78 -13.76 10.35
N SER A 117 21.82 -12.93 10.79
CA SER A 117 22.10 -11.86 11.74
C SER A 117 22.02 -12.28 13.22
N LYS A 118 21.15 -13.24 13.54
CA LYS A 118 20.86 -13.64 14.93
C LYS A 118 21.41 -15.00 15.33
N HIS A 119 21.90 -15.80 14.37
CA HIS A 119 22.45 -17.10 14.69
C HIS A 119 23.77 -16.94 15.46
N PRO A 120 23.97 -17.67 16.57
CA PRO A 120 25.18 -17.55 17.38
C PRO A 120 26.48 -17.77 16.62
N LEU A 121 26.45 -18.58 15.57
CA LEU A 121 27.61 -18.87 14.72
C LEU A 121 27.82 -17.84 13.60
N ALA A 122 26.83 -17.00 13.27
CA ALA A 122 26.96 -16.00 12.23
C ALA A 122 28.03 -14.93 12.55
N LYS A 123 28.31 -14.71 13.84
CA LYS A 123 29.33 -13.76 14.29
C LYS A 123 30.73 -14.34 14.40
N LYS A 124 30.91 -15.64 14.25
CA LYS A 124 32.21 -16.31 14.40
C LYS A 124 33.01 -16.47 13.09
N PHE A 125 32.44 -16.15 11.96
CA PHE A 125 33.03 -16.35 10.64
C PHE A 125 33.27 -15.04 9.87
N VAL A 126 33.31 -13.93 10.58
CA VAL A 126 33.70 -12.64 10.00
C VAL A 126 35.12 -12.29 10.41
#